data_929871cc5114a76e811aced23251911e
#
_entry.id   929871cc5114a76e811aced23251911e
#
_cell.length_a   1.000
_cell.length_b   1.000
_cell.length_c   1.000
_cell.angle_alpha   90.00
_cell.angle_beta   90.00
_cell.angle_gamma   90.00
#
_symmetry.space_group_name_H-M   'P 1'
#
loop_
_entity.id
_entity.type
_entity.pdbx_description
1 polymer ?
#
loop_
_entity_poly.entity_id
_entity_poly.type
_entity_poly.pdbx_seq_one_letter_code
_entity_poly.pdbx_strand_id
1 'polypeptide(L)'
;MNTISVEELEKIDSSKITIVDVRPADQYSRGSFPGAVNIPLDEFEERMESVDREKMVYVLCHTGDRSRDCVEKLSDAGYEAVNIEGGYRAYLRLSLSRFMENDAKDQKELKTKEIEHSIIKTFRKTVWRPFTKALNEYQLIQEGDKIAVCISGGKDSVLMAKLLQELKRHGKIHFELVFLVMNPGYNADNWKIIQDNAELLGIPLTVFESDIFDTVAEIENNPCYLCARMRRGYLYSHAKELGCNKIALGHHFDDVIETILMGMLYSGKVETMMPKLHSQNFEGMELIRPMYLIKESAIKAWRDTNGLHFIQCACRFTENCVSCGGGHGSKRDEMKELVAQFRNTSSVIETNIFNSVRDINLRTVMGYHKDGEYYNFLDDYDQRGNKGVDKDKE
;
A
#
# COMPACT_ATOMS: atom_id res chain seq x y z
N MET A 1 38.91 30.72 -15.03
CA MET A 1 38.15 30.11 -16.16
C MET A 1 36.80 29.64 -15.62
N ASN A 2 35.70 30.13 -16.18
CA ASN A 2 34.38 29.74 -15.76
C ASN A 2 33.99 28.40 -16.40
N THR A 3 33.50 27.46 -15.58
CA THR A 3 32.95 26.17 -16.02
C THR A 3 31.52 26.03 -15.55
N ILE A 4 30.70 25.31 -16.28
CA ILE A 4 29.32 25.03 -15.94
C ILE A 4 29.03 23.51 -16.11
N SER A 5 28.21 22.95 -15.26
CA SER A 5 27.71 21.58 -15.45
C SER A 5 26.62 21.51 -16.52
N VAL A 6 26.36 20.30 -17.05
CA VAL A 6 25.30 20.12 -18.06
C VAL A 6 23.92 20.40 -17.44
N GLU A 7 23.72 20.02 -16.18
CA GLU A 7 22.46 20.21 -15.41
C GLU A 7 22.15 21.69 -15.18
N GLU A 8 23.18 22.52 -15.00
CA GLU A 8 23.03 23.98 -14.85
C GLU A 8 22.77 24.62 -16.19
N LEU A 9 23.48 24.19 -17.25
CA LEU A 9 23.32 24.72 -18.62
C LEU A 9 21.87 24.51 -19.12
N GLU A 10 21.26 23.37 -18.88
CA GLU A 10 19.89 23.09 -19.31
C GLU A 10 18.82 23.99 -18.65
N LYS A 11 19.14 24.64 -17.53
CA LYS A 11 18.24 25.60 -16.85
C LYS A 11 18.30 27.00 -17.47
N ILE A 12 19.25 27.25 -18.36
CA ILE A 12 19.45 28.55 -18.98
C ILE A 12 18.54 28.68 -20.21
N ASP A 13 17.95 29.84 -20.39
CA ASP A 13 17.15 30.17 -21.58
C ASP A 13 18.00 30.09 -22.85
N SER A 14 17.69 29.12 -23.68
CA SER A 14 18.43 28.86 -24.94
C SER A 14 18.45 30.04 -25.92
N SER A 15 17.53 30.99 -25.80
CA SER A 15 17.51 32.20 -26.65
C SER A 15 18.63 33.18 -26.32
N LYS A 16 19.18 33.12 -25.12
CA LYS A 16 20.21 34.04 -24.58
C LYS A 16 21.62 33.50 -24.67
N ILE A 17 21.78 32.28 -25.16
CA ILE A 17 23.08 31.60 -25.20
C ILE A 17 23.40 31.08 -26.61
N THR A 18 24.68 30.88 -26.87
CA THR A 18 25.16 30.10 -28.01
C THR A 18 25.98 28.93 -27.50
N ILE A 19 25.65 27.72 -27.95
CA ILE A 19 26.41 26.52 -27.61
C ILE A 19 27.26 26.13 -28.82
N VAL A 20 28.56 26.01 -28.64
CA VAL A 20 29.52 25.63 -29.67
C VAL A 20 30.11 24.28 -29.39
N ASP A 21 29.91 23.33 -30.30
CA ASP A 21 30.49 21.99 -30.24
C ASP A 21 31.75 21.93 -31.08
N VAL A 22 32.90 21.80 -30.45
CA VAL A 22 34.21 21.80 -31.13
C VAL A 22 34.69 20.39 -31.50
N ARG A 23 33.83 19.39 -31.45
CA ARG A 23 34.16 18.05 -31.92
C ARG A 23 34.20 17.98 -33.45
N PRO A 24 34.92 16.99 -34.03
CA PRO A 24 34.89 16.76 -35.47
C PRO A 24 33.46 16.61 -36.02
N ALA A 25 33.22 17.04 -37.24
CA ALA A 25 31.91 17.06 -37.87
C ALA A 25 31.22 15.67 -37.94
N ASP A 26 31.99 14.61 -38.11
CA ASP A 26 31.51 13.24 -38.10
C ASP A 26 31.00 12.80 -36.70
N GLN A 27 31.60 13.30 -35.63
CA GLN A 27 31.11 13.03 -34.24
C GLN A 27 29.87 13.88 -33.92
N TYR A 28 29.86 15.14 -34.35
CA TYR A 28 28.71 16.02 -34.23
C TYR A 28 27.48 15.48 -34.96
N SER A 29 27.62 14.95 -36.17
CA SER A 29 26.53 14.38 -36.96
C SER A 29 25.89 13.16 -36.35
N ARG A 30 26.58 12.44 -35.47
CA ARG A 30 26.05 11.30 -34.67
C ARG A 30 25.27 11.76 -33.45
N GLY A 31 25.25 13.06 -33.17
CA GLY A 31 24.52 13.68 -32.05
C GLY A 31 25.36 14.72 -31.31
N SER A 32 24.69 15.74 -30.82
CA SER A 32 25.29 16.83 -30.03
C SER A 32 24.29 17.31 -28.97
N PHE A 33 24.71 18.30 -28.19
CA PHE A 33 23.80 19.02 -27.30
C PHE A 33 22.73 19.76 -28.15
N PRO A 34 21.45 19.75 -27.73
CA PRO A 34 20.38 20.40 -28.48
C PRO A 34 20.66 21.87 -28.71
N GLY A 35 20.56 22.31 -29.97
CA GLY A 35 20.83 23.70 -30.38
C GLY A 35 22.31 24.09 -30.48
N ALA A 36 23.23 23.15 -30.30
CA ALA A 36 24.66 23.43 -30.48
C ALA A 36 25.00 23.63 -31.95
N VAL A 37 25.93 24.58 -32.24
CA VAL A 37 26.51 24.81 -33.53
C VAL A 37 27.87 24.13 -33.58
N ASN A 38 28.16 23.41 -34.67
CA ASN A 38 29.45 22.77 -34.82
C ASN A 38 30.50 23.70 -35.45
N ILE A 39 31.57 23.92 -34.72
CA ILE A 39 32.79 24.57 -35.19
C ILE A 39 33.96 23.66 -34.78
N PRO A 40 34.38 22.72 -35.64
CA PRO A 40 35.47 21.80 -35.30
C PRO A 40 36.73 22.54 -34.84
N LEU A 41 37.50 21.88 -33.95
CA LEU A 41 38.66 22.49 -33.29
C LEU A 41 39.72 23.01 -34.30
N ASP A 42 39.88 22.31 -35.42
CA ASP A 42 40.79 22.66 -36.52
C ASP A 42 40.33 23.86 -37.34
N GLU A 43 39.04 24.16 -37.38
CA GLU A 43 38.45 25.33 -38.05
C GLU A 43 38.11 26.47 -37.06
N PHE A 44 38.36 26.26 -35.74
CA PHE A 44 37.82 27.12 -34.70
C PHE A 44 38.30 28.57 -34.78
N GLU A 45 39.60 28.80 -35.04
CA GLU A 45 40.17 30.15 -35.14
C GLU A 45 39.65 30.94 -36.34
N GLU A 46 39.39 30.26 -37.46
CA GLU A 46 38.86 30.88 -38.67
C GLU A 46 37.37 31.20 -38.59
N ARG A 47 36.64 30.41 -37.78
CA ARG A 47 35.18 30.49 -37.74
C ARG A 47 34.61 31.05 -36.43
N MET A 48 35.42 31.29 -35.41
CA MET A 48 34.93 31.84 -34.14
C MET A 48 34.27 33.21 -34.27
N GLU A 49 34.63 34.00 -35.29
CA GLU A 49 33.99 35.30 -35.57
C GLU A 49 32.53 35.18 -36.02
N SER A 50 32.09 34.02 -36.45
CA SER A 50 30.69 33.73 -36.77
C SER A 50 29.79 33.54 -35.56
N VAL A 51 30.37 33.46 -34.38
CA VAL A 51 29.63 33.32 -33.10
C VAL A 51 29.09 34.68 -32.67
N ASP A 52 27.84 34.71 -32.22
CA ASP A 52 27.16 35.93 -31.76
C ASP A 52 27.84 36.50 -30.50
N ARG A 53 28.36 37.72 -30.60
CA ARG A 53 29.08 38.41 -29.51
C ARG A 53 28.16 38.95 -28.41
N GLU A 54 26.87 39.07 -28.68
CA GLU A 54 25.92 39.59 -27.70
C GLU A 54 25.39 38.50 -26.76
N LYS A 55 25.71 37.23 -27.06
CA LYS A 55 25.28 36.08 -26.27
C LYS A 55 26.42 35.43 -25.49
N MET A 56 26.10 34.89 -24.33
CA MET A 56 27.02 34.03 -23.59
C MET A 56 27.33 32.78 -24.41
N VAL A 57 28.61 32.45 -24.60
CA VAL A 57 29.03 31.30 -25.40
C VAL A 57 29.44 30.15 -24.52
N TYR A 58 28.80 29.01 -24.70
CA TYR A 58 29.12 27.77 -24.01
C TYR A 58 29.80 26.79 -24.95
N VAL A 59 31.01 26.35 -24.59
CA VAL A 59 31.83 25.53 -25.48
C VAL A 59 31.91 24.10 -24.93
N LEU A 60 31.63 23.13 -25.78
CA LEU A 60 31.76 21.72 -25.44
C LEU A 60 32.68 20.97 -26.40
N CYS A 61 33.46 20.08 -25.88
CA CYS A 61 34.14 19.04 -26.64
C CYS A 61 33.67 17.65 -26.15
N HIS A 62 34.42 16.58 -26.37
CA HIS A 62 34.03 15.24 -25.91
C HIS A 62 34.06 15.10 -24.38
N THR A 63 35.10 15.61 -23.71
CA THR A 63 35.37 15.46 -22.27
C THR A 63 35.37 16.76 -21.47
N GLY A 64 35.31 17.90 -22.13
CA GLY A 64 35.43 19.23 -21.50
C GLY A 64 36.87 19.73 -21.38
N ASP A 65 37.88 19.01 -21.89
CA ASP A 65 39.29 19.39 -21.77
C ASP A 65 39.74 20.32 -22.94
N ARG A 66 39.51 19.89 -24.17
CA ARG A 66 39.90 20.68 -25.37
C ARG A 66 39.08 21.96 -25.55
N SER A 67 37.85 21.99 -25.03
CA SER A 67 36.99 23.18 -25.08
C SER A 67 37.50 24.30 -24.17
N ARG A 68 38.39 24.02 -23.22
CA ARG A 68 39.03 25.06 -22.38
C ARG A 68 39.88 25.99 -23.18
N ASP A 69 40.71 25.44 -24.07
CA ASP A 69 41.56 26.26 -24.97
C ASP A 69 40.72 27.17 -25.88
N CYS A 70 39.56 26.67 -26.35
CA CYS A 70 38.63 27.47 -27.15
C CYS A 70 37.97 28.57 -26.32
N VAL A 71 37.64 28.32 -25.06
CA VAL A 71 37.10 29.36 -24.15
C VAL A 71 38.13 30.44 -23.88
N GLU A 72 39.43 30.12 -23.74
CA GLU A 72 40.50 31.10 -23.57
C GLU A 72 40.61 31.99 -24.82
N LYS A 73 40.67 31.40 -26.00
CA LYS A 73 40.71 32.14 -27.27
C LYS A 73 39.51 33.06 -27.47
N LEU A 74 38.30 32.61 -27.15
CA LEU A 74 37.10 33.44 -27.17
C LEU A 74 37.18 34.60 -26.16
N SER A 75 37.66 34.34 -24.96
CA SER A 75 37.81 35.37 -23.91
C SER A 75 38.85 36.43 -24.35
N ASP A 76 39.97 36.02 -24.93
CA ASP A 76 40.99 36.93 -25.46
C ASP A 76 40.45 37.78 -26.63
N ALA A 77 39.49 37.24 -27.41
CA ALA A 77 38.80 37.95 -28.47
C ALA A 77 37.61 38.80 -27.99
N GLY A 78 37.35 38.86 -26.65
CA GLY A 78 36.34 39.70 -26.04
C GLY A 78 34.95 39.11 -25.96
N TYR A 79 34.79 37.77 -26.08
CA TYR A 79 33.53 37.07 -25.86
C TYR A 79 33.36 36.69 -24.42
N GLU A 80 32.12 36.65 -23.93
CA GLU A 80 31.79 35.99 -22.68
C GLU A 80 31.65 34.48 -22.92
N ALA A 81 32.66 33.70 -22.52
CA ALA A 81 32.71 32.27 -22.81
C ALA A 81 32.88 31.41 -21.56
N VAL A 82 32.24 30.25 -21.55
CA VAL A 82 32.21 29.28 -20.45
C VAL A 82 32.42 27.86 -20.97
N ASN A 83 33.24 27.09 -20.28
CA ASN A 83 33.45 25.68 -20.60
C ASN A 83 32.36 24.79 -20.02
N ILE A 84 31.85 23.86 -20.83
CA ILE A 84 30.92 22.82 -20.34
C ILE A 84 31.73 21.67 -19.74
N GLU A 85 31.61 21.47 -18.42
CA GLU A 85 32.34 20.45 -17.68
C GLU A 85 31.90 19.03 -18.10
N GLY A 86 32.89 18.16 -18.34
CA GLY A 86 32.66 16.80 -18.83
C GLY A 86 32.16 16.69 -20.26
N GLY A 87 31.88 17.82 -20.94
CA GLY A 87 31.55 17.93 -22.36
C GLY A 87 30.35 17.07 -22.79
N TYR A 88 30.38 16.62 -24.04
CA TYR A 88 29.30 15.78 -24.60
C TYR A 88 29.12 14.45 -23.87
N ARG A 89 30.18 13.91 -23.27
CA ARG A 89 30.13 12.69 -22.48
C ARG A 89 29.26 12.86 -21.20
N ALA A 90 29.33 14.02 -20.55
CA ALA A 90 28.47 14.35 -19.40
C ALA A 90 27.01 14.45 -19.84
N TYR A 91 26.72 15.11 -20.96
CA TYR A 91 25.38 15.20 -21.52
C TYR A 91 24.81 13.82 -21.86
N LEU A 92 25.57 12.93 -22.49
CA LEU A 92 25.13 11.56 -22.78
C LEU A 92 24.80 10.77 -21.51
N ARG A 93 25.63 10.90 -20.47
CA ARG A 93 25.38 10.21 -19.19
C ARG A 93 24.07 10.69 -18.56
N LEU A 94 23.86 12.00 -18.52
CA LEU A 94 22.65 12.59 -17.96
C LEU A 94 21.40 12.17 -18.76
N SER A 95 21.48 12.22 -20.08
CA SER A 95 20.38 11.81 -20.96
C SER A 95 20.04 10.34 -20.81
N LEU A 96 21.06 9.47 -20.69
CA LEU A 96 20.86 8.03 -20.51
C LEU A 96 20.27 7.72 -19.13
N SER A 97 20.74 8.38 -18.06
CA SER A 97 20.18 8.23 -16.72
C SER A 97 18.70 8.57 -16.71
N ARG A 98 18.31 9.70 -17.28
CA ARG A 98 16.90 10.12 -17.38
C ARG A 98 16.05 9.15 -18.20
N PHE A 99 16.60 8.65 -19.30
CA PHE A 99 15.89 7.64 -20.11
C PHE A 99 15.62 6.37 -19.29
N MET A 100 16.63 5.87 -18.56
CA MET A 100 16.49 4.68 -17.71
C MET A 100 15.50 4.90 -16.56
N GLU A 101 15.52 6.08 -15.93
CA GLU A 101 14.59 6.45 -14.86
C GLU A 101 13.14 6.52 -15.37
N ASN A 102 12.92 7.10 -16.55
CA ASN A 102 11.59 7.17 -17.16
C ASN A 102 11.10 5.79 -17.57
N ASP A 103 11.92 4.96 -18.20
CA ASP A 103 11.57 3.58 -18.57
C ASP A 103 11.20 2.74 -17.32
N ALA A 104 11.99 2.84 -16.25
CA ALA A 104 11.69 2.17 -14.98
C ALA A 104 10.37 2.64 -14.37
N LYS A 105 10.06 3.94 -14.46
CA LYS A 105 8.80 4.51 -13.98
C LYS A 105 7.62 4.01 -14.81
N ASP A 106 7.74 3.98 -16.12
CA ASP A 106 6.70 3.50 -17.03
C ASP A 106 6.41 2.01 -16.82
N GLN A 107 7.46 1.19 -16.65
CA GLN A 107 7.31 -0.24 -16.35
C GLN A 107 6.62 -0.47 -15.00
N LYS A 108 6.96 0.34 -13.98
CA LYS A 108 6.32 0.27 -12.67
C LYS A 108 4.83 0.63 -12.75
N GLU A 109 4.49 1.69 -13.47
CA GLU A 109 3.11 2.12 -13.66
C GLU A 109 2.30 1.06 -14.41
N LEU A 110 2.87 0.44 -15.43
CA LEU A 110 2.25 -0.66 -16.18
C LEU A 110 1.95 -1.85 -15.25
N LYS A 111 2.94 -2.27 -14.46
CA LYS A 111 2.77 -3.34 -13.47
C LYS A 111 1.68 -3.04 -12.45
N THR A 112 1.61 -1.80 -11.95
CA THR A 112 0.55 -1.37 -11.03
C THR A 112 -0.84 -1.52 -11.67
N LYS A 113 -0.99 -1.08 -12.92
CA LYS A 113 -2.25 -1.21 -13.69
C LYS A 113 -2.64 -2.68 -13.92
N GLU A 114 -1.68 -3.55 -14.19
CA GLU A 114 -1.92 -5.00 -14.33
C GLU A 114 -2.43 -5.62 -13.02
N ILE A 115 -1.82 -5.27 -11.88
CA ILE A 115 -2.25 -5.75 -10.56
C ILE A 115 -3.68 -5.27 -10.26
N GLU A 116 -3.99 -4.00 -10.50
CA GLU A 116 -5.33 -3.43 -10.32
C GLU A 116 -6.36 -4.13 -11.22
N HIS A 117 -6.02 -4.30 -12.49
CA HIS A 117 -6.87 -5.00 -13.45
C HIS A 117 -7.14 -6.46 -13.05
N SER A 118 -6.15 -7.14 -12.46
CA SER A 118 -6.30 -8.51 -11.99
C SER A 118 -7.43 -8.65 -10.96
N ILE A 119 -7.63 -7.66 -10.07
CA ILE A 119 -8.68 -7.65 -9.05
C ILE A 119 -10.07 -7.71 -9.67
N ILE A 120 -10.32 -6.84 -10.66
CA ILE A 120 -11.65 -6.70 -11.28
C ILE A 120 -11.92 -7.68 -12.42
N LYS A 121 -10.88 -8.33 -12.97
CA LYS A 121 -10.99 -9.32 -14.04
C LYS A 121 -10.74 -10.74 -13.54
N THR A 122 -9.49 -11.08 -13.25
CA THR A 122 -9.06 -12.42 -12.87
C THR A 122 -9.70 -12.87 -11.57
N PHE A 123 -9.65 -12.01 -10.56
CA PHE A 123 -10.17 -12.29 -9.22
C PHE A 123 -11.58 -11.75 -8.99
N ARG A 124 -12.31 -11.41 -10.05
CA ARG A 124 -13.66 -10.85 -9.95
C ARG A 124 -14.61 -11.72 -9.11
N LYS A 125 -14.60 -13.03 -9.31
CA LYS A 125 -15.53 -13.95 -8.62
C LYS A 125 -15.13 -14.20 -7.17
N THR A 126 -13.83 -14.26 -6.89
CA THR A 126 -13.29 -14.69 -5.61
C THR A 126 -12.89 -13.55 -4.67
N VAL A 127 -12.64 -12.35 -5.21
CA VAL A 127 -12.24 -11.17 -4.45
C VAL A 127 -13.24 -10.02 -4.63
N TRP A 128 -13.41 -9.50 -5.85
CA TRP A 128 -14.21 -8.28 -6.07
C TRP A 128 -15.70 -8.44 -5.72
N ARG A 129 -16.34 -9.53 -6.16
CA ARG A 129 -17.77 -9.78 -5.85
C ARG A 129 -18.01 -9.99 -4.36
N PRO A 130 -17.25 -10.83 -3.61
CA PRO A 130 -17.39 -10.94 -2.17
C PRO A 130 -17.16 -9.61 -1.44
N PHE A 131 -16.19 -8.80 -1.88
CA PHE A 131 -15.95 -7.46 -1.36
C PHE A 131 -17.17 -6.56 -1.53
N THR A 132 -17.66 -6.37 -2.75
CA THR A 132 -18.83 -5.53 -3.02
C THR A 132 -20.10 -6.06 -2.35
N LYS A 133 -20.23 -7.39 -2.23
CA LYS A 133 -21.33 -8.01 -1.48
C LYS A 133 -21.27 -7.63 0.00
N ALA A 134 -20.11 -7.71 0.64
CA ALA A 134 -19.95 -7.34 2.04
C ALA A 134 -20.27 -5.86 2.29
N LEU A 135 -19.82 -4.96 1.41
CA LEU A 135 -20.11 -3.53 1.50
C LEU A 135 -21.60 -3.24 1.49
N ASN A 136 -22.34 -3.87 0.57
CA ASN A 136 -23.77 -3.65 0.40
C ASN A 136 -24.58 -4.33 1.51
N GLU A 137 -24.29 -5.60 1.81
CA GLU A 137 -25.05 -6.39 2.77
C GLU A 137 -24.93 -5.83 4.19
N TYR A 138 -23.73 -5.37 4.56
CA TYR A 138 -23.49 -4.83 5.91
C TYR A 138 -23.46 -3.29 5.94
N GLN A 139 -23.73 -2.61 4.81
CA GLN A 139 -23.76 -1.15 4.73
C GLN A 139 -22.48 -0.53 5.33
N LEU A 140 -21.31 -1.00 4.86
CA LEU A 140 -20.03 -0.65 5.49
C LEU A 140 -19.57 0.77 5.15
N ILE A 141 -19.94 1.30 3.97
CA ILE A 141 -19.50 2.61 3.49
C ILE A 141 -20.73 3.41 3.08
N GLN A 142 -20.77 4.67 3.49
CA GLN A 142 -21.82 5.63 3.21
C GLN A 142 -21.27 6.89 2.53
N GLU A 143 -22.16 7.70 1.96
CA GLU A 143 -21.81 8.99 1.36
C GLU A 143 -21.17 9.92 2.40
N GLY A 144 -20.03 10.51 2.04
CA GLY A 144 -19.31 11.44 2.90
C GLY A 144 -18.39 10.80 3.94
N ASP A 145 -18.27 9.46 3.99
CA ASP A 145 -17.36 8.79 4.91
C ASP A 145 -15.91 9.18 4.65
N LYS A 146 -15.14 9.34 5.72
CA LYS A 146 -13.67 9.43 5.67
C LYS A 146 -13.06 8.26 6.43
N ILE A 147 -12.40 7.37 5.69
CA ILE A 147 -12.02 6.04 6.16
C ILE A 147 -10.51 5.94 6.34
N ALA A 148 -10.07 5.65 7.56
CA ALA A 148 -8.68 5.26 7.84
C ALA A 148 -8.47 3.79 7.49
N VAL A 149 -7.75 3.51 6.43
CA VAL A 149 -7.37 2.16 6.00
C VAL A 149 -6.10 1.77 6.71
N CYS A 150 -6.19 0.84 7.67
CA CYS A 150 -5.04 0.43 8.48
C CYS A 150 -4.14 -0.54 7.71
N ILE A 151 -2.93 -0.10 7.40
CA ILE A 151 -1.91 -0.87 6.69
C ILE A 151 -0.95 -1.50 7.70
N SER A 152 -0.89 -2.81 7.74
CA SER A 152 0.03 -3.58 8.59
C SER A 152 1.27 -4.09 7.85
N GLY A 153 1.36 -3.86 6.54
CA GLY A 153 2.38 -4.41 5.66
C GLY A 153 2.14 -5.86 5.21
N GLY A 154 1.12 -6.53 5.74
CA GLY A 154 0.70 -7.87 5.29
C GLY A 154 -0.21 -7.83 4.06
N LYS A 155 -0.31 -8.99 3.37
CA LYS A 155 -1.10 -9.20 2.15
C LYS A 155 -2.55 -8.70 2.25
N ASP A 156 -3.17 -8.89 3.43
CA ASP A 156 -4.59 -8.61 3.65
C ASP A 156 -4.85 -7.10 3.67
N SER A 157 -4.06 -6.35 4.43
CA SER A 157 -4.20 -4.90 4.53
C SER A 157 -3.91 -4.18 3.20
N VAL A 158 -2.95 -4.70 2.43
CA VAL A 158 -2.60 -4.13 1.12
C VAL A 158 -3.66 -4.43 0.07
N LEU A 159 -4.19 -5.66 0.02
CA LEU A 159 -5.33 -5.97 -0.86
C LEU A 159 -6.54 -5.11 -0.50
N MET A 160 -6.85 -4.96 0.79
CA MET A 160 -7.94 -4.08 1.25
C MET A 160 -7.76 -2.63 0.75
N ALA A 161 -6.55 -2.09 0.83
CA ALA A 161 -6.25 -0.75 0.33
C ALA A 161 -6.53 -0.65 -1.18
N LYS A 162 -6.10 -1.62 -1.97
CA LYS A 162 -6.35 -1.64 -3.42
C LYS A 162 -7.83 -1.77 -3.76
N LEU A 163 -8.57 -2.61 -3.04
CA LEU A 163 -10.01 -2.77 -3.21
C LEU A 163 -10.77 -1.46 -2.95
N LEU A 164 -10.39 -0.74 -1.89
CA LEU A 164 -10.99 0.55 -1.56
C LEU A 164 -10.60 1.66 -2.54
N GLN A 165 -9.37 1.65 -3.07
CA GLN A 165 -8.96 2.57 -4.15
C GLN A 165 -9.77 2.32 -5.42
N GLU A 166 -9.94 1.05 -5.83
CA GLU A 166 -10.76 0.68 -6.98
C GLU A 166 -12.24 1.08 -6.79
N LEU A 167 -12.77 0.86 -5.60
CA LEU A 167 -14.13 1.27 -5.28
C LEU A 167 -14.29 2.80 -5.38
N LYS A 168 -13.32 3.57 -4.88
CA LYS A 168 -13.33 5.03 -4.94
C LYS A 168 -13.28 5.56 -6.37
N ARG A 169 -12.53 4.88 -7.26
CA ARG A 169 -12.42 5.28 -8.68
C ARG A 169 -13.69 5.03 -9.47
N HIS A 170 -14.39 3.94 -9.19
CA HIS A 170 -15.48 3.41 -10.02
C HIS A 170 -16.82 3.33 -9.30
N GLY A 171 -16.86 3.59 -8.00
CA GLY A 171 -18.06 3.57 -7.18
C GLY A 171 -18.93 4.80 -7.40
N LYS A 172 -20.23 4.67 -7.01
CA LYS A 172 -21.19 5.76 -7.05
C LYS A 172 -21.24 6.56 -5.75
N ILE A 173 -20.64 6.03 -4.68
CA ILE A 173 -20.60 6.63 -3.34
C ILE A 173 -19.31 7.43 -3.22
N HIS A 174 -19.39 8.68 -2.79
CA HIS A 174 -18.23 9.54 -2.56
C HIS A 174 -17.76 9.41 -1.12
N PHE A 175 -16.49 9.03 -0.95
CA PHE A 175 -15.84 8.90 0.35
C PHE A 175 -14.34 9.19 0.23
N GLU A 176 -13.71 9.49 1.35
CA GLU A 176 -12.28 9.76 1.43
C GLU A 176 -11.51 8.57 2.03
N LEU A 177 -10.26 8.40 1.62
CA LEU A 177 -9.36 7.37 2.13
C LEU A 177 -8.09 8.01 2.69
N VAL A 178 -7.70 7.56 3.87
CA VAL A 178 -6.40 7.81 4.49
C VAL A 178 -5.74 6.46 4.75
N PHE A 179 -4.56 6.21 4.20
CA PHE A 179 -3.83 4.95 4.40
C PHE A 179 -2.88 5.08 5.57
N LEU A 180 -3.32 4.60 6.72
CA LEU A 180 -2.67 4.81 8.00
C LEU A 180 -1.74 3.64 8.34
N VAL A 181 -0.47 3.95 8.58
CA VAL A 181 0.55 2.99 8.99
C VAL A 181 1.11 3.40 10.34
N MET A 182 1.02 2.52 11.30
CA MET A 182 1.74 2.66 12.56
C MET A 182 3.10 1.98 12.44
N ASN A 183 4.17 2.72 12.65
CA ASN A 183 5.52 2.17 12.79
C ASN A 183 5.84 1.95 14.28
N PRO A 184 5.76 0.71 14.79
CA PRO A 184 6.06 0.41 16.19
C PRO A 184 7.55 0.14 16.42
N GLY A 185 8.43 0.58 15.50
CA GLY A 185 9.85 0.27 15.47
C GLY A 185 10.17 -1.00 14.66
N TYR A 186 9.67 -1.11 13.45
CA TYR A 186 10.05 -2.19 12.54
C TYR A 186 11.57 -2.23 12.31
N ASN A 187 12.10 -3.41 12.04
CA ASN A 187 13.45 -3.50 11.48
C ASN A 187 13.50 -2.87 10.08
N ALA A 188 14.69 -2.46 9.65
CA ALA A 188 14.87 -1.73 8.39
C ALA A 188 14.36 -2.51 7.17
N ASP A 189 14.54 -3.84 7.15
CA ASP A 189 14.12 -4.69 6.03
C ASP A 189 12.61 -4.78 5.92
N ASN A 190 11.90 -5.01 7.04
CA ASN A 190 10.45 -5.05 7.07
C ASN A 190 9.85 -3.69 6.69
N TRP A 191 10.44 -2.59 7.19
CA TRP A 191 9.99 -1.25 6.87
C TRP A 191 10.16 -0.95 5.38
N LYS A 192 11.29 -1.34 4.81
CA LYS A 192 11.55 -1.21 3.38
C LYS A 192 10.53 -1.98 2.53
N ILE A 193 10.23 -3.23 2.90
CA ILE A 193 9.21 -4.04 2.19
C ILE A 193 7.84 -3.34 2.20
N ILE A 194 7.45 -2.71 3.32
CA ILE A 194 6.19 -1.96 3.41
C ILE A 194 6.21 -0.76 2.46
N GLN A 195 7.31 0.01 2.45
CA GLN A 195 7.46 1.17 1.60
C GLN A 195 7.48 0.80 0.11
N ASP A 196 8.29 -0.20 -0.27
CA ASP A 196 8.43 -0.67 -1.65
C ASP A 196 7.08 -1.18 -2.21
N ASN A 197 6.32 -1.94 -1.41
CA ASN A 197 4.97 -2.38 -1.80
C ASN A 197 3.98 -1.21 -1.92
N ALA A 198 4.02 -0.27 -1.01
CA ALA A 198 3.14 0.90 -1.06
C ALA A 198 3.44 1.77 -2.29
N GLU A 199 4.71 1.95 -2.59
CA GLU A 199 5.16 2.69 -3.77
C GLU A 199 4.79 1.95 -5.07
N LEU A 200 5.07 0.63 -5.15
CA LEU A 200 4.70 -0.20 -6.31
C LEU A 200 3.19 -0.15 -6.58
N LEU A 201 2.37 -0.16 -5.54
CA LEU A 201 0.92 -0.25 -5.64
C LEU A 201 0.22 1.13 -5.64
N GLY A 202 0.97 2.23 -5.58
CA GLY A 202 0.44 3.58 -5.55
C GLY A 202 -0.45 3.84 -4.33
N ILE A 203 -0.04 3.37 -3.15
CA ILE A 203 -0.74 3.59 -1.88
C ILE A 203 -0.03 4.71 -1.11
N PRO A 204 -0.61 5.93 -1.01
CA PRO A 204 0.00 7.04 -0.28
C PRO A 204 -0.09 6.80 1.22
N LEU A 205 1.02 6.45 1.88
CA LEU A 205 1.06 6.13 3.30
C LEU A 205 1.08 7.40 4.16
N THR A 206 0.22 7.44 5.17
CA THR A 206 0.31 8.36 6.31
C THR A 206 0.91 7.58 7.47
N VAL A 207 2.17 7.89 7.81
CA VAL A 207 2.95 7.14 8.82
C VAL A 207 2.96 7.90 10.14
N PHE A 208 2.80 7.19 11.24
CA PHE A 208 3.06 7.70 12.59
C PHE A 208 3.89 6.69 13.39
N GLU A 209 4.74 7.21 14.26
CA GLU A 209 5.61 6.43 15.13
C GLU A 209 4.91 6.06 16.42
N SER A 210 5.28 4.93 17.02
CA SER A 210 4.86 4.55 18.38
C SER A 210 5.95 3.72 19.07
N ASP A 211 5.98 3.83 20.38
CA ASP A 211 6.89 3.14 21.30
C ASP A 211 6.32 1.82 21.86
N ILE A 212 5.26 1.29 21.22
CA ILE A 212 4.53 0.10 21.72
C ILE A 212 5.46 -1.09 21.93
N PHE A 213 6.41 -1.33 21.04
CA PHE A 213 7.31 -2.48 21.18
C PHE A 213 8.23 -2.35 22.38
N ASP A 214 8.69 -1.15 22.68
CA ASP A 214 9.55 -0.91 23.85
C ASP A 214 8.73 -1.04 25.15
N THR A 215 7.51 -0.49 25.16
CA THR A 215 6.58 -0.60 26.30
C THR A 215 6.14 -2.05 26.58
N VAL A 216 5.86 -2.83 25.53
CA VAL A 216 5.38 -4.22 25.69
C VAL A 216 6.51 -5.19 25.97
N ALA A 217 7.76 -4.88 25.61
CA ALA A 217 8.94 -5.70 25.89
C ALA A 217 9.18 -5.92 27.39
N GLU A 218 8.75 -4.99 28.22
CA GLU A 218 8.90 -5.03 29.69
C GLU A 218 7.81 -5.85 30.40
N ILE A 219 6.81 -6.39 29.65
CA ILE A 219 5.64 -7.03 30.24
C ILE A 219 5.71 -8.56 30.06
N GLU A 220 5.75 -9.28 31.18
CA GLU A 220 5.84 -10.75 31.20
C GLU A 220 4.52 -11.45 30.84
N ASN A 221 3.35 -10.86 31.16
CA ASN A 221 2.05 -11.49 31.01
C ASN A 221 1.28 -11.01 29.77
N ASN A 222 1.06 -11.94 28.81
CA ASN A 222 0.25 -11.71 27.59
C ASN A 222 0.69 -10.47 26.75
N PRO A 223 1.97 -10.31 26.40
CA PRO A 223 2.47 -9.12 25.68
C PRO A 223 1.76 -8.92 24.34
N CYS A 224 1.41 -10.00 23.63
CA CYS A 224 0.71 -9.93 22.34
C CYS A 224 -0.70 -9.35 22.44
N TYR A 225 -1.43 -9.71 23.49
CA TYR A 225 -2.79 -9.17 23.73
C TYR A 225 -2.73 -7.67 24.01
N LEU A 226 -1.81 -7.27 24.87
CA LEU A 226 -1.63 -5.87 25.23
C LEU A 226 -1.17 -5.04 24.03
N CYS A 227 -0.20 -5.55 23.27
CA CYS A 227 0.25 -4.94 22.02
C CYS A 227 -0.91 -4.71 21.05
N ALA A 228 -1.74 -5.72 20.83
CA ALA A 228 -2.89 -5.61 19.94
C ALA A 228 -3.92 -4.58 20.43
N ARG A 229 -4.13 -4.48 21.74
CA ARG A 229 -5.03 -3.51 22.36
C ARG A 229 -4.50 -2.07 22.24
N MET A 230 -3.22 -1.86 22.55
CA MET A 230 -2.56 -0.56 22.43
C MET A 230 -2.54 -0.09 20.97
N ARG A 231 -2.12 -0.97 20.04
CA ARG A 231 -2.14 -0.67 18.60
C ARG A 231 -3.49 -0.15 18.13
N ARG A 232 -4.55 -0.80 18.58
CA ARG A 232 -5.92 -0.38 18.24
C ARG A 232 -6.22 1.02 18.78
N GLY A 233 -5.87 1.32 20.02
CA GLY A 233 -6.06 2.64 20.63
C GLY A 233 -5.35 3.74 19.84
N TYR A 234 -4.08 3.55 19.51
CA TYR A 234 -3.29 4.50 18.72
C TYR A 234 -3.88 4.73 17.31
N LEU A 235 -4.28 3.64 16.63
CA LEU A 235 -4.90 3.74 15.32
C LEU A 235 -6.20 4.55 15.36
N TYR A 236 -7.05 4.36 16.38
CA TYR A 236 -8.28 5.14 16.54
C TYR A 236 -7.99 6.61 16.82
N SER A 237 -7.02 6.91 17.71
CA SER A 237 -6.65 8.30 18.04
C SER A 237 -6.20 9.04 16.79
N HIS A 238 -5.22 8.50 16.08
CA HIS A 238 -4.70 9.14 14.87
C HIS A 238 -5.72 9.23 13.73
N ALA A 239 -6.57 8.20 13.56
CA ALA A 239 -7.65 8.27 12.59
C ALA A 239 -8.63 9.42 12.91
N LYS A 240 -8.97 9.61 14.19
CA LYS A 240 -9.85 10.70 14.65
C LYS A 240 -9.18 12.08 14.46
N GLU A 241 -7.91 12.22 14.78
CA GLU A 241 -7.11 13.43 14.56
C GLU A 241 -7.08 13.84 13.07
N LEU A 242 -7.06 12.85 12.17
CA LEU A 242 -7.13 13.06 10.72
C LEU A 242 -8.56 13.30 10.21
N GLY A 243 -9.55 13.39 11.10
CA GLY A 243 -10.95 13.63 10.78
C GLY A 243 -11.67 12.44 10.16
N CYS A 244 -11.15 11.22 10.35
CA CYS A 244 -11.82 10.00 9.89
C CYS A 244 -12.97 9.65 10.83
N ASN A 245 -14.08 9.16 10.29
CA ASN A 245 -15.21 8.62 11.04
C ASN A 245 -15.24 7.09 11.03
N LYS A 246 -14.40 6.44 10.17
CA LYS A 246 -14.30 4.99 10.09
C LYS A 246 -12.85 4.50 10.08
N ILE A 247 -12.67 3.28 10.63
CA ILE A 247 -11.43 2.52 10.53
C ILE A 247 -11.71 1.22 9.80
N ALA A 248 -10.96 0.94 8.72
CA ALA A 248 -11.02 -0.31 7.98
C ALA A 248 -9.88 -1.24 8.39
N LEU A 249 -10.23 -2.47 8.78
CA LEU A 249 -9.30 -3.53 9.14
C LEU A 249 -9.38 -4.69 8.15
N GLY A 250 -8.21 -5.24 7.80
CA GLY A 250 -8.04 -6.31 6.79
C GLY A 250 -8.44 -7.72 7.24
N HIS A 251 -9.45 -7.87 8.13
CA HIS A 251 -9.95 -9.18 8.51
C HIS A 251 -10.79 -9.79 7.38
N HIS A 252 -10.65 -11.08 7.17
CA HIS A 252 -11.28 -11.82 6.10
C HIS A 252 -12.16 -12.97 6.61
N PHE A 253 -12.80 -13.71 5.70
CA PHE A 253 -13.76 -14.76 6.04
C PHE A 253 -13.20 -15.84 6.96
N ASP A 254 -11.96 -16.25 6.76
CA ASP A 254 -11.32 -17.28 7.57
C ASP A 254 -11.11 -16.80 9.03
N ASP A 255 -10.74 -15.52 9.24
CA ASP A 255 -10.66 -14.91 10.58
C ASP A 255 -11.99 -14.98 11.33
N VAL A 256 -13.09 -14.80 10.61
CA VAL A 256 -14.44 -14.87 11.18
C VAL A 256 -14.76 -16.29 11.66
N ILE A 257 -14.50 -17.30 10.82
CA ILE A 257 -14.73 -18.71 11.15
C ILE A 257 -13.86 -19.13 12.33
N GLU A 258 -12.56 -18.79 12.30
CA GLU A 258 -11.63 -19.06 13.39
C GLU A 258 -12.13 -18.45 14.71
N THR A 259 -12.64 -17.22 14.66
CA THR A 259 -13.18 -16.55 15.86
C THR A 259 -14.43 -17.25 16.40
N ILE A 260 -15.34 -17.68 15.54
CA ILE A 260 -16.53 -18.44 15.93
C ILE A 260 -16.10 -19.74 16.64
N LEU A 261 -15.21 -20.52 16.03
CA LEU A 261 -14.74 -21.78 16.61
C LEU A 261 -13.98 -21.55 17.92
N MET A 262 -13.15 -20.52 18.02
CA MET A 262 -12.49 -20.15 19.28
C MET A 262 -13.49 -19.81 20.38
N GLY A 263 -14.54 -19.04 20.07
CA GLY A 263 -15.63 -18.74 21.00
C GLY A 263 -16.30 -20.00 21.50
N MET A 264 -16.68 -20.89 20.60
CA MET A 264 -17.38 -22.16 20.96
C MET A 264 -16.49 -23.11 21.73
N LEU A 265 -15.25 -23.37 21.30
CA LEU A 265 -14.41 -24.44 21.86
C LEU A 265 -13.63 -24.01 23.11
N TYR A 266 -13.27 -22.73 23.23
CA TYR A 266 -12.45 -22.28 24.38
C TYR A 266 -13.15 -21.33 25.32
N SER A 267 -14.31 -20.76 24.93
CA SER A 267 -15.03 -19.81 25.77
C SER A 267 -16.47 -20.26 26.08
N GLY A 268 -16.96 -21.33 25.44
CA GLY A 268 -18.34 -21.81 25.58
C GLY A 268 -19.38 -20.78 25.09
N LYS A 269 -19.00 -19.91 24.13
CA LYS A 269 -19.85 -18.84 23.63
C LYS A 269 -20.02 -18.91 22.13
N VAL A 270 -21.24 -18.67 21.68
CA VAL A 270 -21.54 -18.50 20.24
C VAL A 270 -21.53 -17.03 19.92
N GLU A 271 -20.37 -16.53 19.54
CA GLU A 271 -20.15 -15.13 19.18
C GLU A 271 -19.19 -15.02 18.00
N THR A 272 -19.23 -13.90 17.29
CA THR A 272 -18.39 -13.66 16.13
C THR A 272 -17.77 -12.26 16.13
N MET A 273 -16.79 -12.09 15.27
CA MET A 273 -16.26 -10.79 14.92
C MET A 273 -17.28 -10.09 13.99
N MET A 274 -17.88 -8.99 14.41
CA MET A 274 -18.89 -8.29 13.64
C MET A 274 -18.31 -7.60 12.40
N PRO A 275 -19.02 -7.54 11.24
CA PRO A 275 -18.54 -6.86 10.02
C PRO A 275 -18.36 -5.36 10.22
N LYS A 276 -19.14 -4.76 11.11
CA LYS A 276 -18.99 -3.38 11.58
C LYS A 276 -19.40 -3.23 13.03
N LEU A 277 -18.81 -2.26 13.73
CA LEU A 277 -19.21 -1.94 15.10
C LEU A 277 -18.79 -0.51 15.47
N HIS A 278 -19.62 0.17 16.25
CA HIS A 278 -19.28 1.45 16.84
C HIS A 278 -18.20 1.30 17.91
N SER A 279 -17.27 2.24 17.95
CA SER A 279 -16.25 2.28 18.98
C SER A 279 -16.86 2.71 20.33
N GLN A 280 -16.61 1.95 21.38
CA GLN A 280 -17.04 2.31 22.73
C GLN A 280 -16.19 3.42 23.36
N ASN A 281 -14.92 3.55 22.95
CA ASN A 281 -13.95 4.48 23.53
C ASN A 281 -13.73 5.73 22.68
N PHE A 282 -14.15 5.73 21.41
CA PHE A 282 -13.96 6.82 20.47
C PHE A 282 -15.30 7.18 19.85
N GLU A 283 -15.99 8.11 20.48
CA GLU A 283 -17.31 8.57 20.03
C GLU A 283 -17.29 9.05 18.56
N GLY A 284 -18.29 8.64 17.80
CA GLY A 284 -18.42 8.95 16.37
C GLY A 284 -17.56 8.09 15.44
N MET A 285 -16.76 7.15 15.97
CA MET A 285 -15.92 6.25 15.19
C MET A 285 -16.58 4.87 15.00
N GLU A 286 -16.51 4.35 13.79
CA GLU A 286 -16.96 3.00 13.44
C GLU A 286 -15.82 2.16 12.88
N LEU A 287 -15.73 0.90 13.31
CA LEU A 287 -14.83 -0.09 12.73
C LEU A 287 -15.56 -0.85 11.64
N ILE A 288 -14.92 -1.03 10.48
CA ILE A 288 -15.45 -1.82 9.37
C ILE A 288 -14.45 -2.90 8.91
N ARG A 289 -14.97 -4.00 8.36
CA ARG A 289 -14.20 -5.11 7.80
C ARG A 289 -14.62 -5.38 6.35
N PRO A 290 -14.07 -4.63 5.40
CA PRO A 290 -14.51 -4.70 3.98
C PRO A 290 -14.30 -6.07 3.34
N MET A 291 -13.31 -6.85 3.82
CA MET A 291 -12.99 -8.18 3.28
C MET A 291 -13.71 -9.34 3.98
N TYR A 292 -14.74 -9.06 4.76
CA TYR A 292 -15.45 -10.01 5.63
C TYR A 292 -15.92 -11.30 4.95
N LEU A 293 -16.21 -11.25 3.64
CA LEU A 293 -16.66 -12.38 2.82
C LEU A 293 -15.59 -12.92 1.87
N ILE A 294 -14.36 -12.41 1.90
CA ILE A 294 -13.26 -12.88 1.05
C ILE A 294 -12.51 -14.00 1.78
N LYS A 295 -12.31 -15.15 1.11
CA LYS A 295 -11.51 -16.26 1.64
C LYS A 295 -10.02 -15.96 1.58
N GLU A 296 -9.24 -16.40 2.57
CA GLU A 296 -7.79 -16.24 2.61
C GLU A 296 -7.11 -16.86 1.39
N SER A 297 -7.62 -18.00 0.90
CA SER A 297 -7.12 -18.65 -0.30
C SER A 297 -7.15 -17.75 -1.55
N ALA A 298 -8.19 -16.91 -1.68
CA ALA A 298 -8.30 -15.96 -2.78
C ALA A 298 -7.28 -14.81 -2.65
N ILE A 299 -7.00 -14.36 -1.42
CA ILE A 299 -5.98 -13.33 -1.14
C ILE A 299 -4.59 -13.87 -1.46
N LYS A 300 -4.28 -15.10 -1.04
CA LYS A 300 -3.03 -15.79 -1.38
C LYS A 300 -2.85 -15.95 -2.89
N ALA A 301 -3.88 -16.41 -3.58
CA ALA A 301 -3.86 -16.56 -5.03
C ALA A 301 -3.62 -15.22 -5.75
N TRP A 302 -4.25 -14.12 -5.29
CA TRP A 302 -3.99 -12.78 -5.83
C TRP A 302 -2.53 -12.35 -5.62
N ARG A 303 -1.99 -12.53 -4.42
CA ARG A 303 -0.58 -12.25 -4.09
C ARG A 303 0.36 -13.00 -5.03
N ASP A 304 0.16 -14.33 -5.15
CA ASP A 304 1.07 -15.22 -5.87
C ASP A 304 1.02 -14.96 -7.39
N THR A 305 -0.18 -14.74 -7.94
CA THR A 305 -0.36 -14.43 -9.37
C THR A 305 0.34 -13.11 -9.76
N ASN A 306 0.38 -12.15 -8.85
CA ASN A 306 1.01 -10.84 -9.11
C ASN A 306 2.48 -10.79 -8.65
N GLY A 307 3.05 -11.87 -8.14
CA GLY A 307 4.44 -11.94 -7.67
C GLY A 307 4.74 -10.98 -6.52
N LEU A 308 3.77 -10.76 -5.63
CA LEU A 308 3.90 -9.81 -4.52
C LEU A 308 4.48 -10.51 -3.28
N HIS A 309 5.38 -9.82 -2.60
CA HIS A 309 6.00 -10.27 -1.37
C HIS A 309 5.65 -9.33 -0.22
N PHE A 310 5.14 -9.89 0.87
CA PHE A 310 4.73 -9.13 2.04
C PHE A 310 5.42 -9.64 3.30
N ILE A 311 5.50 -8.78 4.31
CA ILE A 311 5.97 -9.21 5.63
C ILE A 311 5.01 -10.26 6.20
N GLN A 312 5.57 -11.31 6.81
CA GLN A 312 4.77 -12.35 7.48
C GLN A 312 4.40 -11.95 8.89
N CYS A 313 5.33 -11.37 9.62
CA CYS A 313 5.12 -10.84 10.95
C CYS A 313 5.83 -9.49 11.12
N ALA A 314 5.10 -8.55 11.70
CA ALA A 314 5.57 -7.20 11.97
C ALA A 314 6.32 -7.07 13.30
N CYS A 315 6.39 -8.12 14.11
CA CYS A 315 6.90 -8.08 15.48
C CYS A 315 8.43 -8.20 15.53
N ARG A 316 9.09 -7.39 16.37
CA ARG A 316 10.53 -7.55 16.71
C ARG A 316 10.83 -8.89 17.38
N PHE A 317 9.83 -9.48 18.02
CA PHE A 317 9.94 -10.71 18.81
C PHE A 317 9.64 -11.97 18.01
N THR A 318 9.81 -11.95 16.68
CA THR A 318 9.47 -13.08 15.78
C THR A 318 10.13 -14.40 16.16
N GLU A 319 11.32 -14.38 16.72
CA GLU A 319 12.05 -15.59 17.13
C GLU A 319 11.43 -16.25 18.37
N ASN A 320 10.72 -15.51 19.23
CA ASN A 320 10.10 -15.98 20.48
C ASN A 320 8.59 -15.73 20.53
N CYS A 321 7.96 -15.33 19.45
CA CYS A 321 6.55 -14.96 19.46
C CYS A 321 5.65 -16.19 19.43
N VAL A 322 5.00 -16.47 20.55
CA VAL A 322 3.99 -17.53 20.69
C VAL A 322 2.83 -17.38 19.70
N SER A 323 2.53 -16.16 19.25
CA SER A 323 1.45 -15.86 18.31
C SER A 323 1.84 -15.98 16.82
N CYS A 324 3.14 -16.10 16.50
CA CYS A 324 3.65 -16.09 15.13
C CYS A 324 4.35 -17.41 14.74
N GLY A 325 4.25 -18.46 15.55
CA GLY A 325 4.75 -19.81 15.22
C GLY A 325 6.15 -20.14 15.72
N GLY A 326 6.74 -19.34 16.62
CA GLY A 326 8.07 -19.61 17.22
C GLY A 326 8.04 -20.57 18.43
N GLY A 327 6.90 -21.02 18.89
CA GLY A 327 6.76 -22.00 19.97
C GLY A 327 5.29 -22.38 20.18
N HIS A 328 5.00 -23.64 20.26
CA HIS A 328 3.71 -24.34 20.44
C HIS A 328 2.47 -23.54 19.99
N GLY A 329 1.82 -24.00 18.92
CA GLY A 329 0.75 -23.38 18.17
C GLY A 329 -0.25 -22.56 19.01
N SER A 330 -0.51 -21.35 18.55
CA SER A 330 -1.56 -20.55 19.19
C SER A 330 -2.91 -21.23 19.01
N LYS A 331 -3.88 -20.99 19.93
CA LYS A 331 -5.26 -21.46 19.76
C LYS A 331 -5.85 -21.12 18.39
N ARG A 332 -5.36 -20.05 17.77
CA ARG A 332 -5.76 -19.65 16.43
C ARG A 332 -5.17 -20.55 15.35
N ASP A 333 -3.93 -21.02 15.52
CA ASP A 333 -3.31 -21.95 14.57
C ASP A 333 -3.97 -23.33 14.64
N GLU A 334 -4.37 -23.79 15.84
CA GLU A 334 -5.19 -24.99 16.00
C GLU A 334 -6.53 -24.86 15.26
N MET A 335 -7.18 -23.69 15.30
CA MET A 335 -8.41 -23.46 14.55
C MET A 335 -8.18 -23.45 13.04
N LYS A 336 -7.06 -22.89 12.56
CA LYS A 336 -6.69 -22.95 11.14
C LYS A 336 -6.51 -24.38 10.65
N GLU A 337 -5.84 -25.21 11.43
CA GLU A 337 -5.68 -26.64 11.12
C GLU A 337 -7.03 -27.37 11.11
N LEU A 338 -7.88 -27.11 12.09
CA LEU A 338 -9.23 -27.69 12.16
C LEU A 338 -10.09 -27.27 10.95
N VAL A 339 -10.08 -26.00 10.58
CA VAL A 339 -10.78 -25.49 9.39
C VAL A 339 -10.22 -26.13 8.11
N ALA A 340 -8.90 -26.33 8.02
CA ALA A 340 -8.30 -27.01 6.88
C ALA A 340 -8.75 -28.48 6.78
N GLN A 341 -8.88 -29.20 7.90
CA GLN A 341 -9.43 -30.55 7.95
C GLN A 341 -10.89 -30.58 7.50
N PHE A 342 -11.71 -29.63 7.96
CA PHE A 342 -13.11 -29.54 7.55
C PHE A 342 -13.26 -29.28 6.04
N ARG A 343 -12.40 -28.46 5.45
CA ARG A 343 -12.36 -28.23 3.99
C ARG A 343 -12.13 -29.51 3.21
N ASN A 344 -11.26 -30.38 3.69
CA ASN A 344 -11.00 -31.68 3.07
C ASN A 344 -12.19 -32.62 3.18
N THR A 345 -13.02 -32.48 4.22
CA THR A 345 -14.20 -33.32 4.44
C THR A 345 -15.40 -32.85 3.60
N SER A 346 -15.68 -31.55 3.60
CA SER A 346 -16.80 -31.00 2.84
C SER A 346 -16.66 -29.49 2.60
N SER A 347 -16.94 -29.05 1.39
CA SER A 347 -16.87 -27.65 0.98
C SER A 347 -17.93 -26.73 1.62
N VAL A 348 -18.98 -27.30 2.22
CA VAL A 348 -20.08 -26.52 2.82
C VAL A 348 -19.88 -26.23 4.31
N ILE A 349 -18.95 -26.94 4.98
CA ILE A 349 -18.77 -26.82 6.46
C ILE A 349 -18.43 -25.39 6.85
N GLU A 350 -17.52 -24.72 6.15
CA GLU A 350 -17.16 -23.31 6.43
C GLU A 350 -18.37 -22.38 6.36
N THR A 351 -19.21 -22.56 5.35
CA THR A 351 -20.43 -21.77 5.16
C THR A 351 -21.43 -22.05 6.28
N ASN A 352 -21.54 -23.30 6.72
CA ASN A 352 -22.41 -23.67 7.83
C ASN A 352 -21.93 -23.08 9.16
N ILE A 353 -20.62 -23.09 9.44
CA ILE A 353 -20.05 -22.43 10.62
C ILE A 353 -20.38 -20.94 10.59
N PHE A 354 -20.20 -20.27 9.45
CA PHE A 354 -20.51 -18.87 9.29
C PHE A 354 -22.01 -18.58 9.49
N ASN A 355 -22.88 -19.38 8.90
CA ASN A 355 -24.33 -19.21 8.99
C ASN A 355 -24.87 -19.53 10.38
N SER A 356 -24.21 -20.36 11.17
CA SER A 356 -24.63 -20.71 12.54
C SER A 356 -24.71 -19.51 13.48
N VAL A 357 -23.96 -18.44 13.21
CA VAL A 357 -24.01 -17.19 13.97
C VAL A 357 -24.79 -16.08 13.26
N ARG A 358 -25.11 -16.27 11.98
CA ARG A 358 -25.85 -15.30 11.18
C ARG A 358 -27.37 -15.49 11.30
N ASP A 359 -27.81 -16.73 11.44
CA ASP A 359 -29.23 -17.11 11.44
C ASP A 359 -29.50 -18.00 12.67
N ILE A 360 -29.52 -17.35 13.85
CA ILE A 360 -29.78 -18.01 15.12
C ILE A 360 -31.28 -18.02 15.39
N ASN A 361 -31.87 -19.23 15.54
CA ASN A 361 -33.22 -19.36 16.02
C ASN A 361 -33.25 -19.31 17.55
N LEU A 362 -33.65 -18.19 18.12
CA LEU A 362 -33.68 -17.97 19.55
C LEU A 362 -34.66 -18.92 20.30
N ARG A 363 -35.59 -19.57 19.60
CA ARG A 363 -36.50 -20.54 20.19
C ARG A 363 -35.84 -21.90 20.48
N THR A 364 -34.71 -22.17 19.88
CA THR A 364 -33.99 -23.45 20.00
C THR A 364 -32.67 -23.31 20.77
N VAL A 365 -32.44 -22.20 21.43
CA VAL A 365 -31.31 -21.98 22.34
C VAL A 365 -31.80 -21.98 23.79
N MET A 366 -30.99 -22.51 24.72
CA MET A 366 -31.35 -22.57 26.16
C MET A 366 -31.36 -21.20 26.82
N GLY A 367 -30.54 -20.24 26.30
CA GLY A 367 -30.51 -18.88 26.80
C GLY A 367 -29.59 -17.99 25.96
N TYR A 368 -29.77 -16.70 26.09
CA TYR A 368 -28.97 -15.70 25.40
C TYR A 368 -28.88 -14.41 26.21
N HIS A 369 -27.83 -13.61 25.93
CA HIS A 369 -27.67 -12.28 26.51
C HIS A 369 -28.06 -11.22 25.47
N LYS A 370 -28.83 -10.23 25.90
CA LYS A 370 -29.17 -9.04 25.10
C LYS A 370 -29.19 -7.82 26.01
N ASP A 371 -28.51 -6.75 25.61
CA ASP A 371 -28.46 -5.45 26.31
C ASP A 371 -28.03 -5.55 27.79
N GLY A 372 -27.19 -6.55 28.13
CA GLY A 372 -26.71 -6.84 29.50
C GLY A 372 -27.61 -7.74 30.30
N GLU A 373 -28.79 -8.09 29.80
CA GLU A 373 -29.74 -9.01 30.46
C GLU A 373 -29.59 -10.44 29.93
N TYR A 374 -29.81 -11.42 30.79
CA TYR A 374 -29.83 -12.84 30.44
C TYR A 374 -31.28 -13.32 30.29
N TYR A 375 -31.57 -13.92 29.14
CA TYR A 375 -32.86 -14.51 28.82
C TYR A 375 -32.73 -16.03 28.81
N ASN A 376 -33.59 -16.73 29.61
CA ASN A 376 -33.66 -18.19 29.68
C ASN A 376 -34.87 -18.67 28.88
N PHE A 377 -34.78 -19.87 28.28
CA PHE A 377 -35.90 -20.45 27.53
C PHE A 377 -37.15 -20.70 28.40
N LEU A 378 -36.97 -20.79 29.73
CA LEU A 378 -38.10 -20.97 30.69
C LEU A 378 -38.91 -19.67 30.85
N ASP A 379 -38.37 -18.50 30.57
CA ASP A 379 -39.04 -17.21 30.78
C ASP A 379 -40.32 -17.07 29.94
N ASP A 380 -40.42 -17.75 28.82
CA ASP A 380 -41.55 -17.71 27.89
C ASP A 380 -42.06 -19.13 27.51
N TYR A 381 -41.60 -20.20 28.22
CA TYR A 381 -41.88 -21.60 27.88
C TYR A 381 -43.37 -21.90 27.78
N ASP A 382 -44.16 -21.52 28.79
CA ASP A 382 -45.59 -21.75 28.81
C ASP A 382 -46.37 -20.94 27.76
N GLN A 383 -45.82 -19.80 27.34
CA GLN A 383 -46.42 -18.95 26.31
C GLN A 383 -46.15 -19.51 24.89
N ARG A 384 -45.07 -20.28 24.71
CA ARG A 384 -44.70 -20.91 23.43
C ARG A 384 -45.70 -22.02 23.03
N GLY A 385 -46.30 -22.70 23.98
CA GLY A 385 -47.27 -23.79 23.75
C GLY A 385 -48.62 -23.35 23.15
N ASN A 386 -48.95 -22.05 23.23
CA ASN A 386 -50.22 -21.52 22.76
C ASN A 386 -50.21 -20.88 21.38
N LYS A 387 -49.06 -20.70 20.74
CA LYS A 387 -48.93 -20.23 19.35
C LYS A 387 -48.55 -21.42 18.49
N GLY A 388 -49.52 -21.88 17.68
CA GLY A 388 -49.43 -23.09 16.87
C GLY A 388 -48.08 -23.34 16.25
N VAL A 389 -47.63 -24.58 16.35
CA VAL A 389 -46.47 -25.13 15.65
C VAL A 389 -46.65 -24.85 14.14
N ASP A 390 -45.74 -24.06 13.54
CA ASP A 390 -45.65 -23.94 12.10
C ASP A 390 -45.46 -25.33 11.50
N LYS A 391 -46.45 -25.81 10.79
CA LYS A 391 -46.52 -27.17 10.22
C LYS A 391 -45.69 -27.35 8.94
N ASP A 392 -44.76 -26.43 8.63
CA ASP A 392 -44.05 -26.43 7.38
C ASP A 392 -42.55 -26.77 7.52
N LYS A 393 -42.20 -27.84 8.25
CA LYS A 393 -40.89 -28.52 8.10
C LYS A 393 -40.95 -29.93 8.73
N GLU A 394 -41.55 -30.88 8.04
CA GLU A 394 -41.09 -32.26 8.04
C GLU A 394 -40.28 -32.55 6.79
#